data_da2c031dc6f7526f0500008761d4b699
#
_entry.id   da2c031dc6f7526f0500008761d4b699
#
_cell.length_a   1.000
_cell.length_b   1.000
_cell.length_c   1.000
_cell.angle_alpha   90.00
_cell.angle_beta   90.00
_cell.angle_gamma   90.00
#
_symmetry.space_group_name_H-M   'P 1'
#
loop_
_entity.id
_entity.type
_entity.pdbx_description
1 polymer ?
#
loop_
_entity_poly.entity_id
_entity_poly.type
_entity_poly.pdbx_seq_one_letter_code
_entity_poly.pdbx_strand_id
1 'polypeptide(L)'
;MVEKKAVNGGKNGNSKDLKSPWYTWIFRLRIEEFTALVFFFPMLYFTFKAYTFFKSIGDVPNVFVGDVQRVFGIIVAVIITLLIIKYRPNWTFLRDSLPFAFCIAIYTNLHDTIHFANPNDIHHHLISIDQWIFGAQPCVWAERFIHPLLTEIFSFCYMLFFAFAPAVALTLYLQRRKTEFRAVMVSVILCFYAGYLLYVLFPAVPPRITLQHLFTVKFNGTPLADTAIAMINVLPRESRAAFPSLHAAVTLISLMLAYKYVRWLFWVLLPFCTGLLLSTIYLRHHYVIDLVAGFILGILAFIYGPRIDAWWNSRRMKV
;
A
#
# COMPACT_ATOMS: atom_id res chain seq x y z
N MET A 1 -44.46 31.10 -62.20
CA MET A 1 -43.13 30.88 -62.76
C MET A 1 -42.17 31.73 -61.95
N VAL A 2 -41.52 31.14 -60.97
CA VAL A 2 -40.37 31.76 -60.25
C VAL A 2 -39.38 30.65 -59.94
N GLU A 3 -38.23 30.74 -60.58
CA GLU A 3 -37.12 29.83 -60.49
C GLU A 3 -36.45 29.91 -59.11
N LYS A 4 -36.26 28.75 -58.45
CA LYS A 4 -35.38 28.61 -57.30
C LYS A 4 -34.01 28.31 -57.77
N LYS A 5 -33.08 29.25 -57.63
CA LYS A 5 -31.62 29.02 -57.69
C LYS A 5 -31.15 28.26 -56.49
N ALA A 6 -30.59 27.07 -56.71
CA ALA A 6 -29.83 26.31 -55.74
C ALA A 6 -28.44 26.97 -55.53
N VAL A 7 -28.12 27.32 -54.28
CA VAL A 7 -26.77 27.71 -53.89
C VAL A 7 -26.06 26.52 -53.33
N ASN A 8 -25.15 25.96 -54.08
CA ASN A 8 -24.16 24.96 -53.66
C ASN A 8 -23.06 25.67 -52.85
N GLY A 9 -23.07 25.49 -51.55
CA GLY A 9 -22.03 25.94 -50.64
C GLY A 9 -21.28 24.74 -50.07
N GLY A 10 -20.34 24.21 -50.84
CA GLY A 10 -19.37 23.21 -50.33
C GLY A 10 -18.50 23.83 -49.25
N LYS A 11 -18.62 23.36 -48.03
CA LYS A 11 -17.57 23.47 -47.01
C LYS A 11 -16.93 22.13 -46.81
N ASN A 12 -15.86 21.86 -47.58
CA ASN A 12 -14.84 20.89 -47.25
C ASN A 12 -14.15 21.38 -45.97
N GLY A 13 -14.70 21.01 -44.83
CA GLY A 13 -14.01 21.07 -43.56
C GLY A 13 -13.01 19.92 -43.46
N ASN A 14 -11.76 20.17 -43.81
CA ASN A 14 -10.63 19.32 -43.46
C ASN A 14 -10.60 19.18 -41.93
N SER A 15 -11.31 18.16 -41.41
CA SER A 15 -11.05 17.69 -40.07
C SER A 15 -9.64 17.09 -40.11
N LYS A 16 -8.64 17.93 -39.77
CA LYS A 16 -7.32 17.42 -39.44
C LYS A 16 -7.57 16.37 -38.36
N ASP A 17 -7.36 15.10 -38.70
CA ASP A 17 -7.20 14.01 -37.76
C ASP A 17 -6.07 14.40 -36.82
N LEU A 18 -6.41 15.05 -35.73
CA LEU A 18 -5.51 15.30 -34.61
C LEU A 18 -5.19 13.91 -34.04
N LYS A 19 -4.12 13.28 -34.57
CA LYS A 19 -3.59 12.03 -34.01
C LYS A 19 -3.52 12.24 -32.50
N SER A 20 -4.26 11.42 -31.78
CA SER A 20 -4.25 11.49 -30.33
C SER A 20 -2.78 11.40 -29.84
N PRO A 21 -2.34 12.27 -28.91
CA PRO A 21 -0.97 12.24 -28.44
C PRO A 21 -0.58 10.82 -28.01
N TRP A 22 0.66 10.43 -28.30
CA TRP A 22 1.17 9.06 -28.04
C TRP A 22 0.96 8.56 -26.61
N TYR A 23 0.85 9.46 -25.64
CA TYR A 23 0.63 9.12 -24.22
C TYR A 23 -0.83 8.79 -23.88
N THR A 24 -1.79 8.95 -24.81
CA THR A 24 -3.22 8.71 -24.50
C THR A 24 -3.53 7.25 -24.24
N TRP A 25 -2.70 6.32 -24.76
CA TRP A 25 -2.85 4.89 -24.46
C TRP A 25 -2.80 4.57 -22.96
N ILE A 26 -2.10 5.39 -22.14
CA ILE A 26 -2.01 5.24 -20.68
C ILE A 26 -3.40 5.28 -20.04
N PHE A 27 -4.27 6.15 -20.55
CA PHE A 27 -5.65 6.30 -20.06
C PHE A 27 -6.60 5.16 -20.45
N ARG A 28 -6.15 4.16 -21.23
CA ARG A 28 -6.91 2.91 -21.42
C ARG A 28 -6.88 2.03 -20.18
N LEU A 29 -5.83 2.17 -19.36
CA LEU A 29 -5.74 1.50 -18.07
C LEU A 29 -6.56 2.25 -17.00
N ARG A 30 -6.95 1.55 -15.95
CA ARG A 30 -7.42 2.18 -14.71
C ARG A 30 -6.24 2.80 -13.98
N ILE A 31 -6.49 3.80 -13.11
CA ILE A 31 -5.41 4.47 -12.37
C ILE A 31 -4.61 3.48 -11.49
N GLU A 32 -5.30 2.55 -10.84
CA GLU A 32 -4.69 1.51 -10.02
C GLU A 32 -3.86 0.49 -10.85
N GLU A 33 -4.28 0.20 -12.07
CA GLU A 33 -3.52 -0.66 -13.00
C GLU A 33 -2.26 0.07 -13.49
N PHE A 34 -2.38 1.35 -13.80
CA PHE A 34 -1.25 2.19 -14.21
C PHE A 34 -0.22 2.34 -13.08
N THR A 35 -0.65 2.70 -11.88
CA THR A 35 0.26 2.83 -10.73
C THR A 35 0.92 1.50 -10.38
N ALA A 36 0.22 0.37 -10.51
CA ALA A 36 0.82 -0.95 -10.34
C ALA A 36 1.99 -1.18 -11.30
N LEU A 37 1.85 -0.83 -12.57
CA LEU A 37 2.94 -0.96 -13.56
C LEU A 37 4.12 -0.03 -13.23
N VAL A 38 3.84 1.22 -12.82
CA VAL A 38 4.87 2.19 -12.42
C VAL A 38 5.74 1.68 -11.27
N PHE A 39 5.17 0.92 -10.34
CA PHE A 39 5.93 0.34 -9.22
C PHE A 39 6.50 -1.05 -9.53
N PHE A 40 5.85 -1.82 -10.37
CA PHE A 40 6.28 -3.17 -10.71
C PHE A 40 7.62 -3.18 -11.45
N PHE A 41 7.83 -2.31 -12.43
CA PHE A 41 9.07 -2.30 -13.21
C PHE A 41 10.31 -1.92 -12.40
N PRO A 42 10.30 -0.84 -11.57
CA PRO A 42 11.42 -0.57 -10.66
C PRO A 42 11.65 -1.70 -9.65
N MET A 43 10.58 -2.28 -9.07
CA MET A 43 10.70 -3.42 -8.18
C MET A 43 11.39 -4.59 -8.87
N LEU A 44 10.98 -4.94 -10.08
CA LEU A 44 11.60 -5.99 -10.88
C LEU A 44 13.10 -5.72 -11.10
N TYR A 45 13.44 -4.49 -11.50
CA TYR A 45 14.83 -4.08 -11.71
C TYR A 45 15.67 -4.24 -10.44
N PHE A 46 15.21 -3.73 -9.29
CA PHE A 46 15.95 -3.82 -8.04
C PHE A 46 16.03 -5.25 -7.49
N THR A 47 15.00 -6.06 -7.67
CA THR A 47 15.03 -7.48 -7.32
C THR A 47 16.13 -8.22 -8.10
N PHE A 48 16.21 -8.02 -9.41
CA PHE A 48 17.27 -8.63 -10.22
C PHE A 48 18.65 -8.05 -9.91
N LYS A 49 18.76 -6.76 -9.65
CA LYS A 49 20.03 -6.12 -9.24
C LYS A 49 20.53 -6.73 -7.93
N ALA A 50 19.67 -6.87 -6.93
CA ALA A 50 19.99 -7.50 -5.65
C ALA A 50 20.42 -8.96 -5.84
N TYR A 51 19.65 -9.74 -6.60
CA TYR A 51 19.97 -11.14 -6.88
C TYR A 51 21.33 -11.30 -7.58
N THR A 52 21.60 -10.50 -8.61
CA THR A 52 22.87 -10.56 -9.34
C THR A 52 24.05 -10.11 -8.49
N PHE A 53 23.88 -9.13 -7.63
CA PHE A 53 24.88 -8.69 -6.66
C PHE A 53 25.29 -9.83 -5.73
N PHE A 54 24.33 -10.47 -5.07
CA PHE A 54 24.62 -11.60 -4.17
C PHE A 54 25.19 -12.82 -4.91
N LYS A 55 24.71 -13.10 -6.11
CA LYS A 55 25.27 -14.16 -6.94
C LYS A 55 26.73 -13.91 -7.30
N SER A 56 27.15 -12.66 -7.50
CA SER A 56 28.55 -12.32 -7.79
C SER A 56 29.48 -12.52 -6.59
N ILE A 57 28.93 -12.47 -5.37
CA ILE A 57 29.67 -12.71 -4.12
C ILE A 57 29.73 -14.21 -3.78
N GLY A 58 28.91 -15.04 -4.46
CA GLY A 58 28.88 -16.49 -4.27
C GLY A 58 27.91 -16.98 -3.20
N ASP A 59 27.18 -16.09 -2.52
CA ASP A 59 26.18 -16.42 -1.50
C ASP A 59 24.89 -15.59 -1.73
N VAL A 60 23.85 -16.25 -2.24
CA VAL A 60 22.54 -15.62 -2.43
C VAL A 60 21.63 -15.97 -1.26
N PRO A 61 21.28 -14.99 -0.40
CA PRO A 61 20.36 -15.25 0.69
C PRO A 61 19.01 -15.79 0.19
N ASN A 62 18.42 -16.73 0.91
CA ASN A 62 17.14 -17.37 0.55
C ASN A 62 16.00 -16.35 0.32
N VAL A 63 16.04 -15.21 0.98
CA VAL A 63 15.07 -14.10 0.79
C VAL A 63 15.05 -13.65 -0.66
N PHE A 64 16.21 -13.40 -1.28
CA PHE A 64 16.28 -12.93 -2.69
C PHE A 64 15.95 -14.03 -3.70
N VAL A 65 16.21 -15.29 -3.37
CA VAL A 65 15.71 -16.42 -4.17
C VAL A 65 14.18 -16.44 -4.12
N GLY A 66 13.60 -16.26 -2.93
CA GLY A 66 12.17 -16.13 -2.72
C GLY A 66 11.55 -14.93 -3.48
N ASP A 67 12.26 -13.79 -3.54
CA ASP A 67 11.82 -12.61 -4.29
C ASP A 67 11.70 -12.88 -5.78
N VAL A 68 12.68 -13.55 -6.38
CA VAL A 68 12.65 -13.93 -7.80
C VAL A 68 11.50 -14.90 -8.07
N GLN A 69 11.27 -15.86 -7.17
CA GLN A 69 10.14 -16.80 -7.29
C GLN A 69 8.80 -16.07 -7.16
N ARG A 70 8.66 -15.11 -6.25
CA ARG A 70 7.46 -14.28 -6.09
C ARG A 70 7.18 -13.43 -7.34
N VAL A 71 8.22 -12.80 -7.92
CA VAL A 71 8.08 -12.06 -9.18
C VAL A 71 7.53 -12.95 -10.28
N PHE A 72 8.07 -14.15 -10.43
CA PHE A 72 7.56 -15.10 -11.42
C PHE A 72 6.11 -15.49 -11.14
N GLY A 73 5.78 -15.79 -9.88
CA GLY A 73 4.40 -16.07 -9.44
C GLY A 73 3.44 -14.92 -9.73
N ILE A 74 3.86 -13.68 -9.52
CA ILE A 74 3.07 -12.47 -9.83
C ILE A 74 2.81 -12.40 -11.35
N ILE A 75 3.82 -12.60 -12.18
CA ILE A 75 3.66 -12.57 -13.64
C ILE A 75 2.66 -13.64 -14.10
N VAL A 76 2.80 -14.86 -13.61
CA VAL A 76 1.88 -15.97 -13.91
C VAL A 76 0.45 -15.64 -13.46
N ALA A 77 0.28 -15.13 -12.24
CA ALA A 77 -1.03 -14.73 -11.70
C ALA A 77 -1.69 -13.63 -12.55
N VAL A 78 -0.92 -12.64 -13.00
CA VAL A 78 -1.40 -11.58 -13.91
C VAL A 78 -1.83 -12.17 -15.25
N ILE A 79 -1.03 -13.03 -15.86
CA ILE A 79 -1.38 -13.68 -17.13
C ILE A 79 -2.68 -14.48 -16.97
N ILE A 80 -2.79 -15.34 -15.96
CA ILE A 80 -4.00 -16.13 -15.67
C ILE A 80 -5.20 -15.20 -15.50
N THR A 81 -5.05 -14.11 -14.75
CA THR A 81 -6.13 -13.15 -14.52
C THR A 81 -6.58 -12.46 -15.80
N LEU A 82 -5.63 -12.04 -16.65
CA LEU A 82 -5.94 -11.44 -17.95
C LEU A 82 -6.69 -12.45 -18.86
N LEU A 83 -6.29 -13.71 -18.84
CA LEU A 83 -7.00 -14.77 -19.55
C LEU A 83 -8.42 -14.96 -19.00
N ILE A 84 -8.61 -14.99 -17.68
CA ILE A 84 -9.93 -15.11 -17.08
C ILE A 84 -10.81 -13.91 -17.46
N ILE A 85 -10.28 -12.69 -17.39
CA ILE A 85 -11.02 -11.48 -17.79
C ILE A 85 -11.44 -11.54 -19.26
N LYS A 86 -10.57 -12.05 -20.12
CA LYS A 86 -10.85 -12.21 -21.57
C LYS A 86 -11.95 -13.23 -21.82
N TYR A 87 -11.89 -14.40 -21.17
CA TYR A 87 -12.82 -15.51 -21.44
C TYR A 87 -14.06 -15.50 -20.50
N ARG A 88 -14.01 -14.80 -19.39
CA ARG A 88 -15.09 -14.68 -18.39
C ARG A 88 -15.33 -13.22 -18.00
N PRO A 89 -15.78 -12.33 -18.92
CA PRO A 89 -15.93 -10.88 -18.66
C PRO A 89 -16.91 -10.56 -17.55
N ASN A 90 -17.82 -11.49 -17.20
CA ASN A 90 -18.78 -11.33 -16.10
C ASN A 90 -18.16 -11.46 -14.70
N TRP A 91 -16.91 -11.90 -14.59
CA TRP A 91 -16.20 -12.02 -13.31
C TRP A 91 -15.60 -10.67 -12.90
N THR A 92 -16.47 -9.67 -12.73
CA THR A 92 -16.04 -8.29 -12.42
C THR A 92 -15.32 -8.19 -11.09
N PHE A 93 -15.67 -9.05 -10.11
CA PHE A 93 -15.04 -9.06 -8.79
C PHE A 93 -13.53 -9.31 -8.89
N LEU A 94 -13.09 -10.27 -9.69
CA LEU A 94 -11.68 -10.59 -9.84
C LEU A 94 -10.90 -9.38 -10.38
N ARG A 95 -11.43 -8.72 -11.42
CA ARG A 95 -10.82 -7.51 -11.98
C ARG A 95 -10.77 -6.36 -10.98
N ASP A 96 -11.81 -6.23 -10.14
CA ASP A 96 -11.93 -5.14 -9.19
C ASP A 96 -11.04 -5.34 -7.95
N SER A 97 -10.75 -6.61 -7.59
CA SER A 97 -9.92 -6.96 -6.42
C SER A 97 -8.43 -7.14 -6.74
N LEU A 98 -8.10 -7.51 -7.99
CA LEU A 98 -6.73 -7.80 -8.43
C LEU A 98 -5.74 -6.66 -8.12
N PRO A 99 -6.05 -5.36 -8.36
CA PRO A 99 -5.10 -4.28 -8.09
C PRO A 99 -4.68 -4.21 -6.63
N PHE A 100 -5.56 -4.56 -5.68
CA PHE A 100 -5.22 -4.62 -4.26
C PHE A 100 -4.28 -5.78 -3.95
N ALA A 101 -4.56 -6.98 -4.47
CA ALA A 101 -3.67 -8.14 -4.32
C ALA A 101 -2.28 -7.85 -4.92
N PHE A 102 -2.25 -7.17 -6.07
CA PHE A 102 -1.02 -6.78 -6.73
C PHE A 102 -0.20 -5.77 -5.92
N CYS A 103 -0.89 -4.82 -5.27
CA CYS A 103 -0.28 -3.85 -4.37
C CYS A 103 0.47 -4.56 -3.21
N ILE A 104 -0.17 -5.54 -2.57
CA ILE A 104 0.46 -6.33 -1.50
C ILE A 104 1.64 -7.15 -2.04
N ALA A 105 1.49 -7.77 -3.20
CA ALA A 105 2.56 -8.56 -3.82
C ALA A 105 3.79 -7.71 -4.19
N ILE A 106 3.60 -6.47 -4.65
CA ILE A 106 4.70 -5.52 -4.88
C ILE A 106 5.43 -5.19 -3.58
N TYR A 107 4.68 -4.98 -2.48
CA TYR A 107 5.26 -4.66 -1.19
C TYR A 107 6.24 -5.73 -0.70
N THR A 108 5.90 -7.00 -0.83
CA THR A 108 6.74 -8.10 -0.33
C THR A 108 8.14 -8.15 -0.95
N ASN A 109 8.29 -7.71 -2.19
CA ASN A 109 9.59 -7.61 -2.85
C ASN A 109 10.26 -6.24 -2.64
N LEU A 110 9.47 -5.16 -2.64
CA LEU A 110 9.99 -3.80 -2.42
C LEU A 110 10.71 -3.70 -1.08
N HIS A 111 10.12 -4.29 -0.05
CA HIS A 111 10.62 -4.28 1.31
C HIS A 111 12.08 -4.77 1.41
N ASP A 112 12.46 -5.78 0.65
CA ASP A 112 13.78 -6.39 0.67
C ASP A 112 14.79 -5.64 -0.21
N THR A 113 14.30 -4.78 -1.12
CA THR A 113 15.12 -4.13 -2.14
C THR A 113 15.34 -2.63 -1.92
N ILE A 114 14.72 -2.02 -0.90
CA ILE A 114 14.82 -0.58 -0.62
C ILE A 114 16.28 -0.13 -0.49
N HIS A 115 17.13 -0.92 0.19
CA HIS A 115 18.55 -0.59 0.37
C HIS A 115 19.31 -0.45 -0.96
N PHE A 116 18.96 -1.23 -1.97
CA PHE A 116 19.58 -1.15 -3.30
C PHE A 116 19.12 0.06 -4.10
N ALA A 117 17.98 0.65 -3.73
CA ALA A 117 17.46 1.87 -4.34
C ALA A 117 17.98 3.12 -3.63
N ASN A 118 17.95 3.13 -2.29
CA ASN A 118 18.44 4.23 -1.46
C ASN A 118 19.08 3.67 -0.17
N PRO A 119 20.42 3.79 -0.01
CA PRO A 119 21.12 3.32 1.18
C PRO A 119 21.08 4.32 2.36
N ASN A 120 20.55 5.55 2.17
CA ASN A 120 20.62 6.61 3.16
C ASN A 120 19.44 6.52 4.14
N ASP A 121 19.63 5.85 5.25
CA ASP A 121 18.61 5.70 6.29
C ASP A 121 18.41 6.99 7.10
N ILE A 122 17.12 7.30 7.39
CA ILE A 122 16.75 8.48 8.18
C ILE A 122 16.36 8.18 9.63
N HIS A 123 16.43 6.93 10.09
CA HIS A 123 15.90 6.53 11.41
C HIS A 123 16.53 7.30 12.58
N HIS A 124 17.77 7.79 12.47
CA HIS A 124 18.41 8.62 13.49
C HIS A 124 17.67 9.96 13.72
N HIS A 125 17.10 10.55 12.66
CA HIS A 125 16.25 11.73 12.80
C HIS A 125 14.95 11.42 13.52
N LEU A 126 14.34 10.27 13.22
CA LEU A 126 13.08 9.84 13.84
C LEU A 126 13.27 9.59 15.35
N ILE A 127 14.38 8.93 15.73
CA ILE A 127 14.79 8.74 17.12
C ILE A 127 14.95 10.10 17.82
N SER A 128 15.62 11.05 17.19
CA SER A 128 15.86 12.38 17.76
C SER A 128 14.57 13.17 17.93
N ILE A 129 13.64 13.07 16.97
CA ILE A 129 12.35 13.76 17.04
C ILE A 129 11.48 13.18 18.17
N ASP A 130 11.36 11.85 18.27
CA ASP A 130 10.61 11.21 19.35
C ASP A 130 11.23 11.55 20.72
N GLN A 131 12.57 11.54 20.83
CA GLN A 131 13.26 11.95 22.06
C GLN A 131 13.01 13.40 22.42
N TRP A 132 12.99 14.30 21.45
CA TRP A 132 12.74 15.72 21.68
C TRP A 132 11.29 16.00 22.11
N ILE A 133 10.32 15.31 21.52
CA ILE A 133 8.89 15.50 21.83
C ILE A 133 8.52 14.90 23.19
N PHE A 134 8.99 13.68 23.47
CA PHE A 134 8.53 12.89 24.63
C PHE A 134 9.53 12.86 25.81
N GLY A 135 10.75 13.36 25.62
CA GLY A 135 11.82 13.25 26.61
C GLY A 135 12.36 11.82 26.81
N ALA A 136 11.80 10.85 26.10
CA ALA A 136 12.17 9.44 26.12
C ALA A 136 11.76 8.77 24.80
N GLN A 137 12.27 7.56 24.54
CA GLN A 137 11.79 6.75 23.41
C GLN A 137 10.46 6.08 23.77
N PRO A 138 9.33 6.39 23.10
CA PRO A 138 8.01 5.89 23.48
C PRO A 138 7.91 4.36 23.48
N CYS A 139 8.58 3.67 22.54
CA CYS A 139 8.60 2.21 22.48
C CYS A 139 9.39 1.57 23.64
N VAL A 140 10.41 2.27 24.19
CA VAL A 140 11.14 1.85 25.40
C VAL A 140 10.27 2.13 26.64
N TRP A 141 9.63 3.30 26.70
CA TRP A 141 8.70 3.62 27.76
C TRP A 141 7.54 2.63 27.86
N ALA A 142 7.05 2.12 26.71
CA ALA A 142 5.96 1.14 26.64
C ALA A 142 6.32 -0.22 27.28
N GLU A 143 7.60 -0.53 27.52
CA GLU A 143 8.01 -1.76 28.20
C GLU A 143 7.38 -1.95 29.58
N ARG A 144 7.01 -0.86 30.25
CA ARG A 144 6.33 -0.89 31.56
C ARG A 144 5.00 -1.61 31.55
N PHE A 145 4.39 -1.71 30.37
CA PHE A 145 3.07 -2.31 30.18
C PHE A 145 3.16 -3.73 29.60
N ILE A 146 4.39 -4.27 29.43
CA ILE A 146 4.52 -5.62 28.86
C ILE A 146 3.93 -6.64 29.83
N HIS A 147 2.83 -7.24 29.37
CA HIS A 147 2.10 -8.27 30.07
C HIS A 147 1.59 -9.30 29.07
N PRO A 148 1.63 -10.63 29.34
CA PRO A 148 1.27 -11.67 28.36
C PRO A 148 -0.10 -11.44 27.70
N LEU A 149 -1.14 -11.14 28.47
CA LEU A 149 -2.49 -10.88 27.94
C LEU A 149 -2.52 -9.66 27.02
N LEU A 150 -1.84 -8.56 27.40
CA LEU A 150 -1.80 -7.35 26.58
C LEU A 150 -1.02 -7.58 25.28
N THR A 151 0.07 -8.34 25.37
CA THR A 151 0.85 -8.77 24.20
C THR A 151 0.00 -9.57 23.23
N GLU A 152 -0.84 -10.48 23.74
CA GLU A 152 -1.77 -11.27 22.94
C GLU A 152 -2.80 -10.39 22.23
N ILE A 153 -3.46 -9.50 22.98
CA ILE A 153 -4.47 -8.57 22.42
C ILE A 153 -3.85 -7.68 21.35
N PHE A 154 -2.69 -7.10 21.60
CA PHE A 154 -2.03 -6.21 20.65
C PHE A 154 -1.49 -6.95 19.43
N SER A 155 -0.98 -8.16 19.59
CA SER A 155 -0.59 -9.03 18.48
C SER A 155 -1.79 -9.38 17.59
N PHE A 156 -2.94 -9.70 18.20
CA PHE A 156 -4.18 -9.93 17.47
C PHE A 156 -4.62 -8.69 16.69
N CYS A 157 -4.66 -7.52 17.35
CA CYS A 157 -5.02 -6.26 16.68
C CYS A 157 -4.07 -5.95 15.51
N TYR A 158 -2.78 -6.19 15.69
CA TYR A 158 -1.76 -6.00 14.65
C TYR A 158 -2.00 -6.89 13.42
N MET A 159 -2.33 -8.17 13.64
CA MET A 159 -2.63 -9.09 12.55
C MET A 159 -3.88 -8.71 11.75
N LEU A 160 -4.85 -8.04 12.37
CA LEU A 160 -6.06 -7.57 11.69
C LEU A 160 -5.82 -6.45 10.68
N PHE A 161 -4.61 -5.90 10.58
CA PHE A 161 -4.25 -4.85 9.62
C PHE A 161 -4.75 -5.12 8.20
N PHE A 162 -4.50 -6.33 7.70
CA PHE A 162 -4.88 -6.73 6.35
C PHE A 162 -6.38 -6.93 6.15
N ALA A 163 -7.17 -6.94 7.23
CA ALA A 163 -8.62 -7.11 7.17
C ALA A 163 -9.39 -5.79 7.08
N PHE A 164 -8.86 -4.66 7.57
CA PHE A 164 -9.63 -3.42 7.73
C PHE A 164 -10.12 -2.85 6.40
N ALA A 165 -9.23 -2.59 5.45
CA ALA A 165 -9.61 -2.07 4.14
C ALA A 165 -10.48 -3.06 3.34
N PRO A 166 -10.15 -4.37 3.26
CA PRO A 166 -11.01 -5.37 2.65
C PRO A 166 -12.40 -5.48 3.28
N ALA A 167 -12.53 -5.35 4.61
CA ALA A 167 -13.84 -5.40 5.27
C ALA A 167 -14.76 -4.28 4.80
N VAL A 168 -14.24 -3.04 4.70
CA VAL A 168 -15.00 -1.90 4.19
C VAL A 168 -15.36 -2.12 2.71
N ALA A 169 -14.39 -2.52 1.90
CA ALA A 169 -14.58 -2.76 0.48
C ALA A 169 -15.59 -3.88 0.22
N LEU A 170 -15.44 -5.04 0.90
CA LEU A 170 -16.34 -6.19 0.76
C LEU A 170 -17.77 -5.83 1.16
N THR A 171 -17.96 -5.12 2.27
CA THR A 171 -19.28 -4.67 2.72
C THR A 171 -19.98 -3.85 1.63
N LEU A 172 -19.29 -2.90 1.04
CA LEU A 172 -19.84 -2.08 -0.04
C LEU A 172 -20.10 -2.90 -1.32
N TYR A 173 -19.22 -3.84 -1.63
CA TYR A 173 -19.40 -4.74 -2.77
C TYR A 173 -20.65 -5.61 -2.63
N LEU A 174 -20.86 -6.23 -1.45
CA LEU A 174 -22.03 -7.04 -1.14
C LEU A 174 -23.33 -6.20 -1.16
N GLN A 175 -23.26 -4.94 -0.75
CA GLN A 175 -24.35 -3.95 -0.84
C GLN A 175 -24.59 -3.44 -2.29
N ARG A 176 -23.82 -3.92 -3.27
CA ARG A 176 -23.86 -3.48 -4.69
C ARG A 176 -23.56 -2.00 -4.90
N ARG A 177 -22.91 -1.34 -3.96
CA ARG A 177 -22.50 0.08 -3.99
C ARG A 177 -21.18 0.24 -4.72
N LYS A 178 -21.18 -0.01 -6.02
CA LYS A 178 -19.97 -0.10 -6.86
C LYS A 178 -19.15 1.19 -6.90
N THR A 179 -19.78 2.35 -6.87
CA THR A 179 -19.08 3.66 -6.87
C THR A 179 -18.29 3.87 -5.60
N GLU A 180 -18.90 3.58 -4.45
CA GLU A 180 -18.24 3.71 -3.15
C GLU A 180 -17.17 2.64 -2.94
N PHE A 181 -17.45 1.38 -3.38
CA PHE A 181 -16.45 0.32 -3.41
C PHE A 181 -15.20 0.77 -4.18
N ARG A 182 -15.39 1.33 -5.39
CA ARG A 182 -14.28 1.84 -6.20
C ARG A 182 -13.53 2.97 -5.50
N ALA A 183 -14.24 3.91 -4.88
CA ALA A 183 -13.63 5.00 -4.13
C ALA A 183 -12.75 4.49 -2.97
N VAL A 184 -13.21 3.45 -2.25
CA VAL A 184 -12.42 2.78 -1.20
C VAL A 184 -11.17 2.14 -1.78
N MET A 185 -11.34 1.30 -2.80
CA MET A 185 -10.22 0.55 -3.41
C MET A 185 -9.13 1.50 -3.94
N VAL A 186 -9.52 2.51 -4.74
CA VAL A 186 -8.54 3.44 -5.31
C VAL A 186 -7.85 4.25 -4.23
N SER A 187 -8.58 4.76 -3.24
CA SER A 187 -7.98 5.56 -2.16
C SER A 187 -6.95 4.76 -1.35
N VAL A 188 -7.28 3.51 -1.02
CA VAL A 188 -6.38 2.63 -0.26
C VAL A 188 -5.17 2.22 -1.10
N ILE A 189 -5.36 1.85 -2.36
CA ILE A 189 -4.26 1.45 -3.26
C ILE A 189 -3.30 2.63 -3.50
N LEU A 190 -3.82 3.83 -3.75
CA LEU A 190 -2.98 5.01 -3.92
C LEU A 190 -2.25 5.38 -2.62
N CYS A 191 -2.87 5.17 -1.45
CA CYS A 191 -2.21 5.32 -0.15
C CYS A 191 -1.01 4.37 -0.02
N PHE A 192 -1.16 3.11 -0.38
CA PHE A 192 -0.07 2.14 -0.39
C PHE A 192 1.06 2.56 -1.32
N TYR A 193 0.76 2.89 -2.58
CA TYR A 193 1.80 3.27 -3.54
C TYR A 193 2.52 4.57 -3.16
N ALA A 194 1.80 5.56 -2.63
CA ALA A 194 2.43 6.76 -2.09
C ALA A 194 3.35 6.43 -0.90
N GLY A 195 2.94 5.53 0.00
CA GLY A 195 3.78 5.02 1.07
C GLY A 195 5.01 4.27 0.57
N TYR A 196 4.88 3.44 -0.47
CA TYR A 196 6.02 2.73 -1.07
C TYR A 196 7.04 3.70 -1.69
N LEU A 197 6.56 4.76 -2.33
CA LEU A 197 7.45 5.82 -2.81
C LEU A 197 8.20 6.48 -1.65
N LEU A 198 7.51 6.78 -0.56
CA LEU A 198 8.13 7.38 0.62
C LEU A 198 9.11 6.43 1.31
N TYR A 199 8.87 5.11 1.33
CA TYR A 199 9.84 4.14 1.84
C TYR A 199 11.16 4.15 1.07
N VAL A 200 11.10 4.35 -0.25
CA VAL A 200 12.31 4.47 -1.08
C VAL A 200 12.99 5.81 -0.90
N LEU A 201 12.22 6.90 -0.78
CA LEU A 201 12.78 8.25 -0.61
C LEU A 201 13.35 8.48 0.79
N PHE A 202 12.72 7.91 1.81
CA PHE A 202 13.03 8.11 3.23
C PHE A 202 13.13 6.76 3.96
N PRO A 203 14.11 5.91 3.62
CA PRO A 203 14.23 4.60 4.24
C PRO A 203 14.49 4.73 5.74
N ALA A 204 13.80 3.93 6.54
CA ALA A 204 13.95 3.95 7.99
C ALA A 204 13.87 2.55 8.57
N VAL A 205 14.82 2.21 9.42
CA VAL A 205 14.87 0.95 10.16
C VAL A 205 13.99 1.08 11.42
N PRO A 206 13.13 0.08 11.74
CA PRO A 206 12.22 0.17 12.87
C PRO A 206 12.92 0.09 14.25
N PRO A 207 12.27 0.62 15.33
CA PRO A 207 12.83 0.65 16.69
C PRO A 207 13.29 -0.71 17.21
N ARG A 208 12.59 -1.80 16.88
CA ARG A 208 12.97 -3.17 17.32
C ARG A 208 14.40 -3.56 16.94
N ILE A 209 14.97 -2.92 15.93
CA ILE A 209 16.34 -3.17 15.44
C ILE A 209 17.27 -2.07 15.95
N THR A 210 16.95 -0.81 15.71
CA THR A 210 17.83 0.34 16.00
C THR A 210 18.00 0.59 17.49
N LEU A 211 16.96 0.33 18.29
CA LEU A 211 16.95 0.54 19.74
C LEU A 211 17.04 -0.78 20.52
N GLN A 212 17.41 -1.87 19.86
CA GLN A 212 17.49 -3.21 20.50
C GLN A 212 18.31 -3.20 21.79
N HIS A 213 19.38 -2.41 21.85
CA HIS A 213 20.26 -2.28 23.00
C HIS A 213 19.62 -1.60 24.22
N LEU A 214 18.50 -0.88 24.04
CA LEU A 214 17.74 -0.23 25.13
C LEU A 214 16.64 -1.12 25.70
N PHE A 215 16.26 -2.18 25.00
CA PHE A 215 15.19 -3.05 25.46
C PHE A 215 15.66 -4.06 26.49
N THR A 216 15.01 -4.05 27.67
CA THR A 216 15.32 -4.90 28.80
C THR A 216 14.32 -6.06 28.97
N VAL A 217 13.08 -5.85 28.52
CA VAL A 217 11.99 -6.82 28.66
C VAL A 217 11.77 -7.56 27.31
N LYS A 218 11.74 -8.89 27.39
CA LYS A 218 11.36 -9.74 26.26
C LYS A 218 9.85 -9.98 26.28
N PHE A 219 9.26 -10.09 25.09
CA PHE A 219 7.86 -10.55 25.00
C PHE A 219 7.83 -12.03 25.41
N ASN A 220 7.01 -12.35 26.40
CA ASN A 220 6.86 -13.74 26.86
C ASN A 220 5.79 -14.43 26.00
N GLY A 221 6.11 -15.65 25.59
CA GLY A 221 5.35 -16.46 24.65
C GLY A 221 3.93 -16.77 25.12
N THR A 222 3.01 -16.31 24.33
CA THR A 222 1.64 -16.80 24.22
C THR A 222 1.46 -17.30 22.79
N PRO A 223 0.63 -18.29 22.48
CA PRO A 223 0.60 -18.93 21.16
C PRO A 223 0.40 -17.95 20.00
N LEU A 224 -0.46 -16.95 20.16
CA LEU A 224 -0.73 -15.95 19.13
C LEU A 224 0.38 -14.92 19.02
N ALA A 225 0.91 -14.44 20.15
CA ALA A 225 2.04 -13.52 20.18
C ALA A 225 3.28 -14.18 19.58
N ASP A 226 3.55 -15.44 19.89
CA ASP A 226 4.67 -16.20 19.31
C ASP A 226 4.51 -16.36 17.80
N THR A 227 3.28 -16.63 17.32
CA THR A 227 2.98 -16.68 15.89
C THR A 227 3.17 -15.32 15.22
N ALA A 228 2.68 -14.24 15.81
CA ALA A 228 2.86 -12.88 15.29
C ALA A 228 4.33 -12.49 15.29
N ILE A 229 5.07 -12.75 16.35
CA ILE A 229 6.52 -12.51 16.45
C ILE A 229 7.28 -13.36 15.43
N ALA A 230 6.90 -14.64 15.24
CA ALA A 230 7.49 -15.51 14.24
C ALA A 230 7.26 -14.98 12.82
N MET A 231 6.03 -14.54 12.50
CA MET A 231 5.73 -13.89 11.22
C MET A 231 6.56 -12.63 10.98
N ILE A 232 6.75 -11.82 12.02
CA ILE A 232 7.57 -10.61 11.97
C ILE A 232 9.04 -10.95 11.80
N ASN A 233 9.53 -12.02 12.45
CA ASN A 233 10.92 -12.47 12.38
C ASN A 233 11.25 -13.14 11.03
N VAL A 234 10.25 -13.58 10.26
CA VAL A 234 10.44 -14.01 8.86
C VAL A 234 10.75 -12.82 7.97
N LEU A 235 10.30 -11.60 8.36
CA LEU A 235 10.70 -10.38 7.65
C LEU A 235 12.20 -10.15 7.83
N PRO A 236 12.93 -9.72 6.79
CA PRO A 236 14.36 -9.48 6.88
C PRO A 236 14.71 -8.58 8.05
N ARG A 237 15.81 -8.89 8.74
CA ARG A 237 16.33 -8.04 9.82
C ARG A 237 16.64 -6.61 9.37
N GLU A 238 16.81 -6.42 8.06
CA GLU A 238 17.14 -5.14 7.43
C GLU A 238 15.93 -4.40 6.87
N SER A 239 14.72 -4.66 7.40
CA SER A 239 13.53 -3.92 6.99
C SER A 239 13.73 -2.42 7.11
N ARG A 240 13.56 -1.69 6.01
CA ARG A 240 13.71 -0.22 5.92
C ARG A 240 12.42 0.49 5.60
N ALA A 241 11.30 -0.15 5.84
CA ALA A 241 9.95 0.33 5.55
C ALA A 241 9.22 0.82 6.83
N ALA A 242 9.93 1.55 7.72
CA ALA A 242 9.29 2.07 8.91
C ALA A 242 8.60 3.42 8.68
N PHE A 243 9.16 4.32 7.87
CA PHE A 243 8.64 5.68 7.67
C PHE A 243 8.14 5.92 6.23
N PRO A 244 6.92 6.48 6.07
CA PRO A 244 5.87 6.68 7.09
C PRO A 244 5.17 5.37 7.46
N SER A 245 4.49 5.31 8.62
CA SER A 245 3.74 4.12 8.99
C SER A 245 2.53 3.89 8.08
N LEU A 246 2.61 2.89 7.20
CA LEU A 246 1.45 2.44 6.42
C LEU A 246 0.40 1.75 7.30
N HIS A 247 0.79 1.19 8.45
CA HIS A 247 -0.17 0.71 9.44
C HIS A 247 -1.07 1.85 9.93
N ALA A 248 -0.49 3.01 10.25
CA ALA A 248 -1.26 4.18 10.64
C ALA A 248 -2.09 4.75 9.48
N ALA A 249 -1.49 4.90 8.29
CA ALA A 249 -2.14 5.49 7.12
C ALA A 249 -3.37 4.68 6.68
N VAL A 250 -3.19 3.36 6.48
CA VAL A 250 -4.26 2.48 5.98
C VAL A 250 -5.33 2.23 7.03
N THR A 251 -4.97 2.17 8.31
CA THR A 251 -5.94 2.06 9.39
C THR A 251 -6.81 3.32 9.47
N LEU A 252 -6.21 4.51 9.45
CA LEU A 252 -6.95 5.76 9.51
C LEU A 252 -7.85 5.94 8.29
N ILE A 253 -7.34 5.73 7.08
CA ILE A 253 -8.15 5.87 5.86
C ILE A 253 -9.30 4.86 5.84
N SER A 254 -9.09 3.63 6.32
CA SER A 254 -10.15 2.61 6.43
C SER A 254 -11.25 3.04 7.40
N LEU A 255 -10.89 3.61 8.56
CA LEU A 255 -11.85 4.17 9.51
C LEU A 255 -12.62 5.36 8.92
N MET A 256 -11.93 6.29 8.25
CA MET A 256 -12.57 7.46 7.63
C MET A 256 -13.56 7.03 6.53
N LEU A 257 -13.19 6.04 5.72
CA LEU A 257 -14.06 5.49 4.66
C LEU A 257 -15.22 4.70 5.26
N ALA A 258 -15.00 3.91 6.33
CA ALA A 258 -16.08 3.23 7.05
C ALA A 258 -17.04 4.24 7.67
N TYR A 259 -16.54 5.30 8.33
CA TYR A 259 -17.36 6.36 8.89
C TYR A 259 -18.23 7.05 7.83
N LYS A 260 -17.66 7.30 6.66
CA LYS A 260 -18.35 7.96 5.55
C LYS A 260 -19.40 7.09 4.89
N TYR A 261 -19.11 5.81 4.67
CA TYR A 261 -19.92 4.95 3.82
C TYR A 261 -20.67 3.84 4.55
N VAL A 262 -20.13 3.31 5.68
CA VAL A 262 -20.67 2.15 6.40
C VAL A 262 -20.54 2.38 7.91
N ARG A 263 -21.37 3.29 8.45
CA ARG A 263 -21.25 3.83 9.80
C ARG A 263 -21.23 2.78 10.93
N TRP A 264 -22.01 1.72 10.79
CA TRP A 264 -21.99 0.64 11.77
C TRP A 264 -20.64 -0.07 11.81
N LEU A 265 -20.02 -0.30 10.63
CA LEU A 265 -18.72 -0.95 10.54
C LEU A 265 -17.60 -0.09 11.14
N PHE A 266 -17.70 1.25 11.04
CA PHE A 266 -16.79 2.15 11.73
C PHE A 266 -16.72 1.85 13.23
N TRP A 267 -17.88 1.70 13.92
CA TRP A 267 -17.90 1.43 15.36
C TRP A 267 -17.36 0.04 15.70
N VAL A 268 -17.57 -0.94 14.83
CA VAL A 268 -17.00 -2.29 14.99
C VAL A 268 -15.47 -2.26 14.82
N LEU A 269 -14.96 -1.54 13.82
CA LEU A 269 -13.53 -1.50 13.54
C LEU A 269 -12.75 -0.61 14.50
N LEU A 270 -13.38 0.41 15.06
CA LEU A 270 -12.71 1.44 15.88
C LEU A 270 -11.84 0.87 17.02
N PRO A 271 -12.32 -0.06 17.88
CA PRO A 271 -11.48 -0.61 18.95
C PRO A 271 -10.28 -1.38 18.43
N PHE A 272 -10.44 -2.16 17.37
CA PHE A 272 -9.34 -2.94 16.77
C PHE A 272 -8.32 -2.05 16.07
N CYS A 273 -8.78 -1.03 15.38
CA CYS A 273 -7.92 -0.02 14.75
C CYS A 273 -7.12 0.76 15.79
N THR A 274 -7.75 1.15 16.90
CA THR A 274 -7.05 1.80 18.04
C THR A 274 -6.04 0.83 18.65
N GLY A 275 -6.43 -0.41 18.88
CA GLY A 275 -5.54 -1.46 19.36
C GLY A 275 -4.34 -1.68 18.43
N LEU A 276 -4.55 -1.66 17.11
CA LEU A 276 -3.47 -1.77 16.12
C LEU A 276 -2.49 -0.58 16.24
N LEU A 277 -3.00 0.65 16.30
CA LEU A 277 -2.12 1.83 16.40
C LEU A 277 -1.26 1.78 17.67
N LEU A 278 -1.83 1.41 18.81
CA LEU A 278 -1.09 1.22 20.06
C LEU A 278 -0.09 0.06 19.96
N SER A 279 -0.49 -1.03 19.30
CA SER A 279 0.36 -2.20 19.12
C SER A 279 1.63 -1.90 18.32
N THR A 280 1.61 -0.96 17.38
CA THR A 280 2.79 -0.61 16.59
C THR A 280 3.93 -0.06 17.43
N ILE A 281 3.62 0.70 18.49
CA ILE A 281 4.59 1.22 19.46
C ILE A 281 4.97 0.15 20.47
N TYR A 282 3.97 -0.54 21.04
CA TYR A 282 4.16 -1.59 22.04
C TYR A 282 5.03 -2.74 21.51
N LEU A 283 4.77 -3.22 20.29
CA LEU A 283 5.54 -4.27 19.64
C LEU A 283 6.84 -3.75 18.95
N ARG A 284 7.18 -2.47 19.14
CA ARG A 284 8.45 -1.86 18.69
C ARG A 284 8.59 -1.78 17.16
N HIS A 285 7.46 -1.67 16.44
CA HIS A 285 7.48 -1.62 14.97
C HIS A 285 7.69 -0.23 14.40
N HIS A 286 7.21 0.81 15.09
CA HIS A 286 7.22 2.18 14.62
C HIS A 286 7.66 3.17 15.71
N TYR A 287 8.25 4.29 15.28
CA TYR A 287 8.37 5.51 16.04
C TYR A 287 7.02 6.22 16.08
N VAL A 288 6.75 7.09 17.08
CA VAL A 288 5.48 7.84 17.10
C VAL A 288 5.39 8.81 15.94
N ILE A 289 6.50 9.43 15.56
CA ILE A 289 6.53 10.34 14.40
C ILE A 289 6.19 9.62 13.09
N ASP A 290 6.46 8.31 12.95
CA ASP A 290 6.05 7.53 11.79
C ASP A 290 4.52 7.45 11.67
N LEU A 291 3.83 7.33 12.84
CA LEU A 291 2.37 7.28 12.87
C LEU A 291 1.78 8.63 12.46
N VAL A 292 2.37 9.73 12.94
CA VAL A 292 1.94 11.09 12.57
C VAL A 292 2.05 11.28 11.05
N ALA A 293 3.20 10.93 10.48
CA ALA A 293 3.40 10.98 9.02
C ALA A 293 2.42 10.04 8.27
N GLY A 294 2.17 8.86 8.82
CA GLY A 294 1.16 7.92 8.31
C GLY A 294 -0.25 8.51 8.34
N PHE A 295 -0.65 9.19 9.41
CA PHE A 295 -1.95 9.86 9.49
C PHE A 295 -2.10 10.94 8.42
N ILE A 296 -1.07 11.76 8.21
CA ILE A 296 -1.07 12.76 7.15
C ILE A 296 -1.26 12.08 5.78
N LEU A 297 -0.52 11.02 5.50
CA LEU A 297 -0.64 10.26 4.27
C LEU A 297 -2.06 9.68 4.08
N GLY A 298 -2.64 9.09 5.14
CA GLY A 298 -4.00 8.54 5.12
C GLY A 298 -5.06 9.61 4.83
N ILE A 299 -4.94 10.79 5.46
CA ILE A 299 -5.83 11.94 5.23
C ILE A 299 -5.71 12.42 3.78
N LEU A 300 -4.49 12.57 3.26
CA LEU A 300 -4.26 12.99 1.88
C LEU A 300 -4.86 11.98 0.89
N ALA A 301 -4.67 10.69 1.12
CA ALA A 301 -5.23 9.65 0.27
C ALA A 301 -6.77 9.62 0.33
N PHE A 302 -7.39 9.87 1.51
CA PHE A 302 -8.84 10.00 1.64
C PHE A 302 -9.40 11.18 0.83
N ILE A 303 -8.70 12.32 0.85
CA ILE A 303 -9.13 13.55 0.17
C ILE A 303 -8.91 13.45 -1.33
N TYR A 304 -7.74 13.01 -1.74
CA TYR A 304 -7.30 13.06 -3.14
C TYR A 304 -7.57 11.79 -3.92
N GLY A 305 -7.67 10.63 -3.30
CA GLY A 305 -7.91 9.35 -3.99
C GLY A 305 -9.13 9.39 -4.92
N PRO A 306 -10.33 9.76 -4.45
CA PRO A 306 -11.51 9.85 -5.31
C PRO A 306 -11.39 10.94 -6.38
N ARG A 307 -10.68 12.05 -6.10
CA ARG A 307 -10.48 13.15 -7.06
C ARG A 307 -9.55 12.73 -8.20
N ILE A 308 -8.48 12.03 -7.87
CA ILE A 308 -7.52 11.47 -8.85
C ILE A 308 -8.25 10.45 -9.74
N ASP A 309 -9.07 9.56 -9.15
CA ASP A 309 -9.85 8.60 -9.91
C ASP A 309 -10.83 9.28 -10.86
N ALA A 310 -11.56 10.29 -10.39
CA ALA A 310 -12.50 11.05 -11.22
C ALA A 310 -11.78 11.77 -12.37
N TRP A 311 -10.66 12.42 -12.09
CA TRP A 311 -9.82 13.08 -13.10
C TRP A 311 -9.30 12.07 -14.13
N TRP A 312 -8.78 10.94 -13.70
CA TRP A 312 -8.28 9.89 -14.59
C TRP A 312 -9.38 9.33 -15.49
N ASN A 313 -10.54 9.01 -14.91
CA ASN A 313 -11.68 8.48 -15.66
C ASN A 313 -12.22 9.49 -16.68
N SER A 314 -12.18 10.81 -16.38
CA SER A 314 -12.57 11.85 -17.36
C SER A 314 -11.66 11.88 -18.60
N ARG A 315 -10.39 11.51 -18.46
CA ARG A 315 -9.44 11.36 -19.57
C ARG A 315 -9.63 10.05 -20.30
N ARG A 316 -9.90 8.97 -19.57
CA ARG A 316 -10.18 7.64 -20.10
C ARG A 316 -11.38 7.59 -21.03
N MET A 317 -12.45 8.34 -20.74
CA MET A 317 -13.64 8.41 -21.61
C MET A 317 -13.44 9.20 -22.90
N LYS A 318 -12.32 9.91 -23.05
CA LYS A 318 -11.97 10.68 -24.25
C LYS A 318 -11.04 9.93 -25.22
N VAL A 319 -10.57 8.75 -24.83
CA VAL A 319 -9.68 7.86 -25.61
C VAL A 319 -10.48 6.65 -26.11
#